data_5eb56bf2ea721c9321270fd7024b0bbd
#
_entry.id   5eb56bf2ea721c9321270fd7024b0bbd
#
_cell.length_a   1.000
_cell.length_b   1.000
_cell.length_c   1.000
_cell.angle_alpha   90.00
_cell.angle_beta   90.00
_cell.angle_gamma   90.00
#
_symmetry.space_group_name_H-M   'P 1'
#
loop_
_entity.id
_entity.type
_entity.pdbx_description
1 polymer ?
#
loop_
_entity_poly.entity_id
_entity_poly.type
_entity_poly.pdbx_seq_one_letter_code
_entity_poly.pdbx_strand_id
1 'polypeptide(L)'
;MVNTYSVRTHGSVHLAANFTVREFACNDGSDKVLVDTALVTLLQKIRNHFGKSITITSAYRTAAYNAKISGAANSQHLKGTAADIVVQGVAPLEVVKYCEYLMPNAGGIGRYSNFVHVDVRTSRARWEDFGTEKAVSGFPGYREQIRTSTDAISLLYNKRVINSPDVWKKGSWTDENVRQLLIKVANYISNGGV
;
A
#
# COMPACT_ATOMS: atom_id res chain seq x y z
N MET A 1 13.24 3.15 -7.66
CA MET A 1 14.19 2.74 -8.73
C MET A 1 13.68 1.45 -9.35
N VAL A 2 13.64 1.37 -10.70
CA VAL A 2 13.20 0.17 -11.42
C VAL A 2 14.43 -0.71 -11.69
N ASN A 3 14.34 -1.97 -11.28
CA ASN A 3 15.36 -2.99 -11.51
C ASN A 3 14.87 -4.00 -12.56
N THR A 4 15.82 -4.59 -13.29
CA THR A 4 15.55 -5.67 -14.26
C THR A 4 16.02 -7.00 -13.70
N TYR A 5 15.17 -8.01 -13.79
CA TYR A 5 15.46 -9.38 -13.35
C TYR A 5 15.16 -10.38 -14.47
N SER A 6 15.71 -11.60 -14.33
CA SER A 6 15.31 -12.79 -15.09
C SER A 6 14.50 -13.69 -14.15
N VAL A 7 13.31 -14.11 -14.56
CA VAL A 7 12.49 -15.03 -13.77
C VAL A 7 13.18 -16.37 -13.59
N ARG A 8 13.93 -16.84 -14.62
CA ARG A 8 14.66 -18.11 -14.58
C ARG A 8 15.76 -18.14 -13.53
N THR A 9 16.54 -17.06 -13.44
CA THR A 9 17.71 -17.02 -12.55
C THR A 9 17.43 -16.35 -11.20
N HIS A 10 16.47 -15.42 -11.14
CA HIS A 10 16.16 -14.64 -9.95
C HIS A 10 14.76 -14.88 -9.41
N GLY A 11 13.98 -15.82 -9.99
CA GLY A 11 12.56 -16.00 -9.64
C GLY A 11 12.28 -16.23 -8.16
N SER A 12 13.18 -16.92 -7.45
CA SER A 12 13.07 -17.18 -6.01
C SER A 12 13.71 -16.10 -5.12
N VAL A 13 14.35 -15.08 -5.72
CA VAL A 13 14.96 -13.98 -4.94
C VAL A 13 13.86 -13.17 -4.28
N HIS A 14 13.98 -12.99 -2.97
CA HIS A 14 13.09 -12.14 -2.19
C HIS A 14 13.41 -10.66 -2.42
N LEU A 15 12.41 -9.90 -2.83
CA LEU A 15 12.46 -8.44 -2.95
C LEU A 15 12.03 -7.76 -1.66
N ALA A 16 11.20 -8.45 -0.87
CA ALA A 16 10.77 -8.11 0.48
C ALA A 16 10.42 -9.39 1.24
N ALA A 17 10.09 -9.30 2.52
CA ALA A 17 9.81 -10.47 3.37
C ALA A 17 8.74 -11.42 2.79
N ASN A 18 7.77 -10.88 2.05
CA ASN A 18 6.63 -11.65 1.53
C ASN A 18 6.52 -11.65 0.00
N PHE A 19 7.51 -11.12 -0.72
CA PHE A 19 7.42 -10.99 -2.18
C PHE A 19 8.71 -11.43 -2.86
N THR A 20 8.58 -12.27 -3.87
CA THR A 20 9.68 -12.76 -4.73
C THR A 20 9.59 -12.16 -6.12
N VAL A 21 10.70 -12.20 -6.88
CA VAL A 21 10.74 -11.73 -8.28
C VAL A 21 9.67 -12.39 -9.14
N ARG A 22 9.43 -13.70 -8.95
CA ARG A 22 8.49 -14.47 -9.77
C ARG A 22 7.06 -13.94 -9.73
N GLU A 23 6.65 -13.36 -8.60
CA GLU A 23 5.29 -12.83 -8.44
C GLU A 23 5.03 -11.58 -9.29
N PHE A 24 6.10 -10.90 -9.74
CA PHE A 24 6.00 -9.73 -10.62
C PHE A 24 6.13 -10.07 -12.11
N ALA A 25 6.30 -11.34 -12.46
CA ALA A 25 6.50 -11.77 -13.85
C ALA A 25 5.27 -11.46 -14.72
N CYS A 26 5.52 -11.22 -16.00
CA CYS A 26 4.44 -11.10 -16.98
C CYS A 26 3.76 -12.44 -17.20
N ASN A 27 2.45 -12.45 -17.31
CA ASN A 27 1.63 -13.66 -17.55
C ASN A 27 1.81 -14.26 -18.95
N ASP A 28 2.65 -13.66 -19.81
CA ASP A 28 2.99 -14.22 -21.12
C ASP A 28 4.15 -15.22 -21.09
N GLY A 29 4.73 -15.47 -19.91
CA GLY A 29 5.85 -16.38 -19.73
C GLY A 29 7.22 -15.77 -20.07
N SER A 30 7.31 -14.49 -20.34
CA SER A 30 8.58 -13.78 -20.59
C SER A 30 9.52 -13.91 -19.40
N ASP A 31 10.81 -14.11 -19.70
CA ASP A 31 11.85 -14.23 -18.67
C ASP A 31 12.19 -12.89 -18.01
N LYS A 32 12.17 -11.81 -18.80
CA LYS A 32 12.48 -10.46 -18.31
C LYS A 32 11.31 -9.94 -17.46
N VAL A 33 11.65 -9.38 -16.31
CA VAL A 33 10.68 -8.65 -15.45
C VAL A 33 11.31 -7.34 -14.96
N LEU A 34 10.51 -6.28 -14.96
CA LEU A 34 10.85 -4.98 -14.38
C LEU A 34 10.10 -4.83 -13.06
N VAL A 35 10.78 -4.40 -11.99
CA VAL A 35 10.15 -4.17 -10.69
C VAL A 35 10.72 -2.90 -10.06
N ASP A 36 9.84 -1.98 -9.69
CA ASP A 36 10.21 -0.80 -8.91
C ASP A 36 10.26 -1.13 -7.41
N THR A 37 11.35 -0.73 -6.75
CA THR A 37 11.53 -0.96 -5.30
C THR A 37 10.49 -0.25 -4.44
N ALA A 38 9.98 0.91 -4.88
CA ALA A 38 8.92 1.61 -4.17
C ALA A 38 7.59 0.84 -4.23
N LEU A 39 7.31 0.16 -5.37
CA LEU A 39 6.15 -0.71 -5.49
C LEU A 39 6.23 -1.88 -4.50
N VAL A 40 7.39 -2.54 -4.42
CA VAL A 40 7.61 -3.64 -3.47
C VAL A 40 7.40 -3.17 -2.02
N THR A 41 7.95 -2.00 -1.69
CA THR A 41 7.78 -1.39 -0.36
C THR A 41 6.32 -1.09 -0.05
N LEU A 42 5.56 -0.57 -1.02
CA LEU A 42 4.13 -0.32 -0.89
C LEU A 42 3.35 -1.61 -0.62
N LEU A 43 3.59 -2.65 -1.42
CA LEU A 43 2.94 -3.95 -1.27
C LEU A 43 3.25 -4.59 0.09
N GLN A 44 4.50 -4.48 0.56
CA GLN A 44 4.90 -5.00 1.87
C GLN A 44 4.19 -4.24 3.02
N LYS A 45 3.99 -2.92 2.90
CA LYS A 45 3.20 -2.14 3.88
C LYS A 45 1.74 -2.61 3.92
N ILE A 46 1.12 -2.83 2.75
CA ILE A 46 -0.25 -3.34 2.65
C ILE A 46 -0.34 -4.74 3.27
N ARG A 47 0.61 -5.61 2.97
CA ARG A 47 0.70 -6.97 3.53
C ARG A 47 0.80 -6.97 5.05
N ASN A 48 1.64 -6.12 5.60
CA ASN A 48 1.87 -6.00 7.04
C ASN A 48 0.63 -5.46 7.76
N HIS A 49 -0.02 -4.44 7.17
CA HIS A 49 -1.20 -3.81 7.74
C HIS A 49 -2.37 -4.78 7.90
N PHE A 50 -2.73 -5.48 6.83
CA PHE A 50 -3.85 -6.42 6.87
C PHE A 50 -3.50 -7.75 7.54
N GLY A 51 -2.22 -8.10 7.67
CA GLY A 51 -1.79 -9.40 8.17
C GLY A 51 -2.26 -10.59 7.31
N LYS A 52 -2.66 -10.34 6.05
CA LYS A 52 -3.24 -11.30 5.12
C LYS A 52 -2.36 -11.48 3.90
N SER A 53 -2.37 -12.66 3.27
CA SER A 53 -1.66 -12.87 2.02
C SER A 53 -2.16 -11.93 0.92
N ILE A 54 -1.23 -11.51 0.07
CA ILE A 54 -1.53 -10.74 -1.13
C ILE A 54 -1.20 -11.63 -2.32
N THR A 55 -2.15 -11.77 -3.23
CA THR A 55 -1.93 -12.36 -4.54
C THR A 55 -1.74 -11.23 -5.55
N ILE A 56 -0.60 -11.19 -6.23
CA ILE A 56 -0.38 -10.31 -7.37
C ILE A 56 -0.93 -11.02 -8.60
N THR A 57 -2.04 -10.52 -9.14
CA THR A 57 -2.70 -11.09 -10.32
C THR A 57 -2.09 -10.60 -11.63
N SER A 58 -1.48 -9.40 -11.61
CA SER A 58 -0.72 -8.84 -12.71
C SER A 58 0.26 -7.79 -12.17
N ALA A 59 1.52 -7.82 -12.60
CA ALA A 59 2.49 -6.77 -12.29
C ALA A 59 3.16 -6.28 -13.58
N TYR A 60 4.42 -6.63 -13.83
CA TYR A 60 5.06 -6.25 -15.09
C TYR A 60 4.32 -6.84 -16.29
N ARG A 61 4.16 -6.06 -17.34
CA ARG A 61 3.61 -6.49 -18.63
C ARG A 61 4.57 -6.14 -19.76
N THR A 62 4.82 -7.08 -20.65
CA THR A 62 5.45 -6.77 -21.93
C THR A 62 4.53 -5.95 -22.80
N ALA A 63 5.09 -5.17 -23.75
CA ALA A 63 4.27 -4.39 -24.69
C ALA A 63 3.30 -5.28 -25.49
N ALA A 64 3.77 -6.47 -25.91
CA ALA A 64 2.96 -7.44 -26.65
C ALA A 64 1.79 -7.97 -25.79
N TYR A 65 2.06 -8.35 -24.54
CA TYR A 65 1.00 -8.82 -23.65
C TYR A 65 0.00 -7.71 -23.31
N ASN A 66 0.49 -6.50 -23.03
CA ASN A 66 -0.38 -5.36 -22.74
C ASN A 66 -1.32 -5.04 -23.92
N ALA A 67 -0.82 -5.08 -25.16
CA ALA A 67 -1.63 -4.92 -26.37
C ALA A 67 -2.66 -6.06 -26.52
N LYS A 68 -2.25 -7.31 -26.27
CA LYS A 68 -3.13 -8.49 -26.34
C LYS A 68 -4.34 -8.39 -25.41
N ILE A 69 -4.16 -7.81 -24.21
CA ILE A 69 -5.24 -7.64 -23.23
C ILE A 69 -5.92 -6.27 -23.31
N SER A 70 -5.70 -5.52 -24.38
CA SER A 70 -6.25 -4.16 -24.59
C SER A 70 -5.91 -3.19 -23.44
N GLY A 71 -4.74 -3.35 -22.82
CA GLY A 71 -4.26 -2.45 -21.78
C GLY A 71 -3.89 -1.08 -22.31
N ALA A 72 -4.00 -0.04 -21.48
CA ALA A 72 -3.67 1.33 -21.84
C ALA A 72 -2.25 1.46 -22.40
N ALA A 73 -2.07 2.26 -23.46
CA ALA A 73 -0.76 2.41 -24.14
C ALA A 73 0.34 2.93 -23.21
N ASN A 74 -0.01 3.77 -22.23
CA ASN A 74 0.91 4.33 -21.22
C ASN A 74 0.77 3.65 -19.84
N SER A 75 0.39 2.36 -19.82
CA SER A 75 0.21 1.60 -18.60
C SER A 75 1.45 1.60 -17.70
N GLN A 76 1.26 1.75 -16.40
CA GLN A 76 2.35 1.66 -15.42
C GLN A 76 2.88 0.21 -15.28
N HIS A 77 2.09 -0.78 -15.67
CA HIS A 77 2.55 -2.17 -15.74
C HIS A 77 3.70 -2.35 -16.75
N LEU A 78 3.72 -1.62 -17.86
CA LEU A 78 4.82 -1.64 -18.83
C LEU A 78 6.14 -1.15 -18.24
N LYS A 79 6.08 -0.34 -17.20
CA LYS A 79 7.24 0.27 -16.53
C LYS A 79 7.70 -0.51 -15.30
N GLY A 80 6.98 -1.56 -14.89
CA GLY A 80 7.24 -2.30 -13.66
C GLY A 80 6.93 -1.52 -12.39
N THR A 81 6.07 -0.50 -12.46
CA THR A 81 5.70 0.40 -11.37
C THR A 81 4.30 0.15 -10.83
N ALA A 82 3.58 -0.87 -11.35
CA ALA A 82 2.21 -1.18 -10.99
C ALA A 82 2.00 -2.65 -10.65
N ALA A 83 1.00 -2.91 -9.82
CA ALA A 83 0.47 -4.24 -9.53
C ALA A 83 -1.05 -4.21 -9.35
N ASP A 84 -1.71 -5.24 -9.88
CA ASP A 84 -3.09 -5.60 -9.60
C ASP A 84 -3.07 -6.66 -8.49
N ILE A 85 -3.72 -6.40 -7.36
CA ILE A 85 -3.59 -7.20 -6.14
C ILE A 85 -4.95 -7.63 -5.57
N VAL A 86 -4.96 -8.81 -4.98
CA VAL A 86 -6.04 -9.30 -4.14
C VAL A 86 -5.49 -9.55 -2.74
N VAL A 87 -6.06 -8.90 -1.73
CA VAL A 87 -5.75 -9.14 -0.32
C VAL A 87 -6.75 -10.16 0.21
N GLN A 88 -6.26 -11.31 0.66
CA GLN A 88 -7.10 -12.44 1.04
C GLN A 88 -8.10 -12.10 2.14
N GLY A 89 -9.40 -12.23 1.84
CA GLY A 89 -10.47 -11.97 2.80
C GLY A 89 -10.69 -10.50 3.16
N VAL A 90 -10.12 -9.56 2.37
CA VAL A 90 -10.32 -8.12 2.55
C VAL A 90 -11.00 -7.56 1.31
N ALA A 91 -12.11 -6.83 1.51
CA ALA A 91 -12.83 -6.20 0.41
C ALA A 91 -11.96 -5.15 -0.31
N PRO A 92 -12.00 -5.04 -1.65
CA PRO A 92 -11.25 -4.04 -2.41
C PRO A 92 -11.41 -2.61 -1.88
N LEU A 93 -12.62 -2.24 -1.41
CA LEU A 93 -12.87 -0.92 -0.83
C LEU A 93 -11.99 -0.63 0.39
N GLU A 94 -11.77 -1.60 1.28
CA GLU A 94 -10.93 -1.39 2.47
C GLU A 94 -9.45 -1.30 2.07
N VAL A 95 -9.04 -2.06 1.05
CA VAL A 95 -7.67 -1.98 0.51
C VAL A 95 -7.40 -0.61 -0.10
N VAL A 96 -8.30 -0.07 -0.95
CA VAL A 96 -8.09 1.26 -1.56
C VAL A 96 -8.12 2.38 -0.55
N LYS A 97 -8.94 2.30 0.51
CA LYS A 97 -8.91 3.26 1.62
C LYS A 97 -7.54 3.31 2.32
N TYR A 98 -6.96 2.15 2.57
CA TYR A 98 -5.61 2.09 3.14
C TYR A 98 -4.54 2.59 2.17
N CYS A 99 -4.64 2.25 0.89
CA CYS A 99 -3.75 2.79 -0.14
C CYS A 99 -3.84 4.32 -0.25
N GLU A 100 -5.04 4.90 -0.14
CA GLU A 100 -5.24 6.35 -0.10
C GLU A 100 -4.53 7.00 1.10
N TYR A 101 -4.60 6.37 2.26
CA TYR A 101 -3.87 6.80 3.46
C TYR A 101 -2.35 6.76 3.25
N LEU A 102 -1.83 5.73 2.56
CA LEU A 102 -0.40 5.60 2.28
C LEU A 102 0.11 6.58 1.21
N MET A 103 -0.73 6.93 0.25
CA MET A 103 -0.37 7.70 -0.95
C MET A 103 -1.38 8.84 -1.23
N PRO A 104 -1.62 9.78 -0.29
CA PRO A 104 -2.69 10.77 -0.45
C PRO A 104 -2.46 11.71 -1.63
N ASN A 105 -1.21 12.00 -1.99
CA ASN A 105 -0.84 13.03 -2.97
C ASN A 105 -0.15 12.49 -4.23
N ALA A 106 0.06 11.18 -4.34
CA ALA A 106 0.76 10.55 -5.45
C ALA A 106 0.19 9.16 -5.75
N GLY A 107 0.78 8.47 -6.72
CA GLY A 107 0.43 7.09 -7.07
C GLY A 107 -0.95 6.94 -7.71
N GLY A 108 -1.13 5.83 -8.40
CA GLY A 108 -2.40 5.38 -8.94
C GLY A 108 -3.08 4.40 -8.01
N ILE A 109 -4.38 4.58 -7.77
CA ILE A 109 -5.24 3.63 -7.04
C ILE A 109 -6.51 3.42 -7.84
N GLY A 110 -6.75 2.18 -8.28
CA GLY A 110 -7.94 1.76 -8.98
C GLY A 110 -8.71 0.71 -8.21
N ARG A 111 -10.01 0.92 -7.99
CA ARG A 111 -10.90 -0.06 -7.39
C ARG A 111 -11.65 -0.83 -8.46
N TYR A 112 -11.52 -2.14 -8.43
CA TYR A 112 -12.26 -3.08 -9.26
C TYR A 112 -13.17 -3.96 -8.39
N SER A 113 -14.02 -4.77 -9.02
CA SER A 113 -14.97 -5.62 -8.29
C SER A 113 -14.28 -6.63 -7.37
N ASN A 114 -13.15 -7.19 -7.77
CA ASN A 114 -12.47 -8.29 -7.10
C ASN A 114 -10.96 -8.09 -6.88
N PHE A 115 -10.39 -6.98 -7.32
CA PHE A 115 -8.98 -6.63 -7.12
C PHE A 115 -8.80 -5.13 -6.98
N VAL A 116 -7.58 -4.72 -6.66
CA VAL A 116 -7.16 -3.33 -6.57
C VAL A 116 -5.93 -3.13 -7.42
N HIS A 117 -5.93 -2.10 -8.28
CA HIS A 117 -4.73 -1.61 -8.93
C HIS A 117 -4.00 -0.63 -8.01
N VAL A 118 -2.69 -0.79 -7.88
CA VAL A 118 -1.82 0.20 -7.23
C VAL A 118 -0.59 0.45 -8.09
N ASP A 119 -0.17 1.71 -8.16
CA ASP A 119 1.10 2.07 -8.81
C ASP A 119 1.80 3.24 -8.11
N VAL A 120 3.10 3.37 -8.35
CA VAL A 120 3.96 4.35 -7.69
C VAL A 120 4.36 5.51 -8.61
N ARG A 121 3.48 5.90 -9.56
CA ARG A 121 3.67 7.12 -10.35
C ARG A 121 3.75 8.36 -9.45
N THR A 122 4.40 9.42 -9.93
CA THR A 122 4.53 10.67 -9.17
C THR A 122 3.25 11.49 -9.13
N SER A 123 2.43 11.42 -10.18
CA SER A 123 1.12 12.09 -10.23
C SER A 123 0.05 11.26 -9.52
N ARG A 124 -0.91 11.94 -8.90
CA ARG A 124 -2.06 11.29 -8.27
C ARG A 124 -3.10 10.89 -9.30
N ALA A 125 -3.57 9.62 -9.26
CA ALA A 125 -4.69 9.13 -10.07
C ALA A 125 -5.58 8.20 -9.24
N ARG A 126 -6.92 8.38 -9.34
CA ARG A 126 -7.91 7.59 -8.60
C ARG A 126 -9.07 7.26 -9.51
N TRP A 127 -9.47 5.99 -9.54
CA TRP A 127 -10.61 5.55 -10.36
C TRP A 127 -11.27 4.30 -9.78
N GLU A 128 -12.48 4.07 -10.26
CA GLU A 128 -13.24 2.83 -10.10
C GLU A 128 -13.57 2.27 -11.47
N ASP A 129 -13.52 0.95 -11.59
CA ASP A 129 -13.93 0.26 -12.81
C ASP A 129 -14.73 -1.00 -12.45
N PHE A 130 -16.02 -0.94 -12.75
CA PHE A 130 -16.99 -2.03 -12.60
C PHE A 130 -17.60 -2.38 -13.96
N GLY A 131 -16.82 -2.30 -15.03
CA GLY A 131 -17.22 -2.45 -16.42
C GLY A 131 -17.13 -1.15 -17.22
N THR A 132 -17.01 -0.01 -16.54
CA THR A 132 -16.71 1.30 -17.14
C THR A 132 -15.82 2.06 -16.15
N GLU A 133 -14.64 2.48 -16.62
CA GLU A 133 -13.72 3.28 -15.83
C GLU A 133 -14.30 4.66 -15.54
N LYS A 134 -14.25 5.06 -14.27
CA LYS A 134 -14.69 6.35 -13.79
C LYS A 134 -13.67 6.95 -12.85
N ALA A 135 -13.16 8.15 -13.17
CA ALA A 135 -12.31 8.91 -12.26
C ALA A 135 -13.09 9.31 -10.98
N VAL A 136 -12.46 9.20 -9.84
CA VAL A 136 -13.02 9.60 -8.53
C VAL A 136 -12.07 10.56 -7.81
N SER A 137 -12.59 11.32 -6.84
CA SER A 137 -11.77 12.26 -6.06
C SER A 137 -10.80 11.57 -5.09
N GLY A 138 -11.10 10.31 -4.70
CA GLY A 138 -10.30 9.50 -3.80
C GLY A 138 -11.11 8.48 -3.03
N PHE A 139 -10.45 7.78 -2.11
CA PHE A 139 -11.04 6.74 -1.26
C PHE A 139 -10.89 7.11 0.23
N PRO A 140 -11.61 8.14 0.71
CA PRO A 140 -11.51 8.61 2.08
C PRO A 140 -12.10 7.59 3.07
N GLY A 141 -11.84 7.81 4.35
CA GLY A 141 -12.48 7.07 5.43
C GLY A 141 -11.68 5.89 5.97
N TYR A 142 -10.39 5.77 5.58
CA TYR A 142 -9.50 4.91 6.35
C TYR A 142 -9.35 5.49 7.76
N ARG A 143 -9.65 4.65 8.75
CA ARG A 143 -9.38 4.93 10.16
C ARG A 143 -8.43 3.87 10.66
N GLU A 144 -7.28 4.28 11.16
CA GLU A 144 -6.35 3.36 11.80
C GLU A 144 -7.04 2.68 12.98
N GLN A 145 -7.18 1.35 12.92
CA GLN A 145 -7.78 0.59 14.01
C GLN A 145 -6.74 0.44 15.12
N ILE A 146 -6.96 1.14 16.21
CA ILE A 146 -6.16 0.99 17.43
C ILE A 146 -6.58 -0.30 18.11
N ARG A 147 -5.79 -1.37 17.93
CA ARG A 147 -6.08 -2.69 18.51
C ARG A 147 -5.21 -3.00 19.72
N THR A 148 -4.08 -2.34 19.84
CA THR A 148 -3.10 -2.55 20.91
C THR A 148 -2.61 -1.22 21.47
N SER A 149 -2.02 -1.25 22.69
CA SER A 149 -1.34 -0.07 23.24
C SER A 149 -0.18 0.39 22.35
N THR A 150 0.49 -0.54 21.65
CA THR A 150 1.57 -0.24 20.70
C THR A 150 1.04 0.54 19.51
N ASP A 151 -0.13 0.18 18.96
CA ASP A 151 -0.76 0.91 17.86
C ASP A 151 -1.14 2.32 18.30
N ALA A 152 -1.74 2.45 19.49
CA ALA A 152 -2.09 3.74 20.08
C ALA A 152 -0.86 4.65 20.24
N ILE A 153 0.23 4.12 20.80
CA ILE A 153 1.48 4.85 20.99
C ILE A 153 2.06 5.28 19.64
N SER A 154 2.05 4.40 18.65
CA SER A 154 2.56 4.69 17.30
C SER A 154 1.74 5.79 16.62
N LEU A 155 0.42 5.74 16.74
CA LEU A 155 -0.48 6.78 16.22
C LEU A 155 -0.20 8.14 16.89
N LEU A 156 -0.14 8.17 18.22
CA LEU A 156 0.13 9.40 18.97
C LEU A 156 1.50 10.01 18.64
N TYR A 157 2.51 9.17 18.40
CA TYR A 157 3.82 9.61 17.95
C TYR A 157 3.78 10.21 16.53
N ASN A 158 3.13 9.52 15.59
CA ASN A 158 2.99 10.00 14.21
C ASN A 158 2.21 11.32 14.13
N LYS A 159 1.22 11.49 15.00
CA LYS A 159 0.44 12.73 15.15
C LYS A 159 1.16 13.80 15.97
N ARG A 160 2.41 13.57 16.38
CA ARG A 160 3.22 14.47 17.20
C ARG A 160 2.61 14.86 18.56
N VAL A 161 1.72 14.02 19.08
CA VAL A 161 1.13 14.17 20.41
C VAL A 161 2.15 13.79 21.50
N ILE A 162 2.96 12.76 21.22
CA ILE A 162 4.07 12.31 22.09
C ILE A 162 5.40 12.35 21.33
N ASN A 163 6.50 12.57 22.04
CA ASN A 163 7.83 12.73 21.45
C ASN A 163 8.72 11.49 21.61
N SER A 164 8.39 10.58 22.54
CA SER A 164 9.23 9.45 22.92
C SER A 164 8.42 8.17 23.02
N PRO A 165 8.13 7.52 21.86
CA PRO A 165 7.30 6.32 21.85
C PRO A 165 7.87 5.17 22.68
N ASP A 166 9.20 5.06 22.81
CA ASP A 166 9.84 3.96 23.53
C ASP A 166 9.61 4.02 25.06
N VAL A 167 9.44 5.21 25.62
CA VAL A 167 9.06 5.38 27.04
C VAL A 167 7.68 4.77 27.28
N TRP A 168 6.76 4.94 26.35
CA TRP A 168 5.39 4.44 26.44
C TRP A 168 5.30 2.94 26.16
N LYS A 169 6.13 2.40 25.26
CA LYS A 169 6.19 0.96 24.95
C LYS A 169 6.76 0.11 26.10
N LYS A 170 7.65 0.67 26.89
CA LYS A 170 8.25 -0.05 28.03
C LYS A 170 7.32 -0.24 29.22
N GLY A 171 6.16 0.39 29.24
CA GLY A 171 5.16 0.23 30.28
C GLY A 171 5.56 0.81 31.65
N SER A 172 6.64 1.59 31.73
CA SER A 172 7.12 2.23 32.98
C SER A 172 6.47 3.62 33.14
N TRP A 173 5.15 3.67 33.26
CA TRP A 173 4.41 4.93 33.36
C TRP A 173 4.05 5.25 34.81
N THR A 174 4.11 6.52 35.14
CA THR A 174 3.52 7.05 36.36
C THR A 174 2.13 7.62 36.07
N ASP A 175 1.32 7.81 37.11
CA ASP A 175 -0.01 8.45 36.99
C ASP A 175 0.13 9.86 36.37
N GLU A 176 1.22 10.57 36.65
CA GLU A 176 1.50 11.87 36.06
C GLU A 176 1.78 11.75 34.54
N ASN A 177 2.51 10.72 34.09
CA ASN A 177 2.69 10.49 32.63
C ASN A 177 1.35 10.25 31.93
N VAL A 178 0.46 9.46 32.54
CA VAL A 178 -0.87 9.21 32.00
C VAL A 178 -1.70 10.50 31.95
N ARG A 179 -1.67 11.28 33.02
CA ARG A 179 -2.37 12.57 33.09
C ARG A 179 -1.89 13.54 32.00
N GLN A 180 -0.59 13.66 31.82
CA GLN A 180 0.01 14.52 30.79
C GLN A 180 -0.34 14.05 29.38
N LEU A 181 -0.38 12.73 29.14
CA LEU A 181 -0.84 12.17 27.86
C LEU A 181 -2.29 12.53 27.57
N LEU A 182 -3.19 12.35 28.55
CA LEU A 182 -4.60 12.69 28.39
C LEU A 182 -4.80 14.18 28.06
N ILE A 183 -4.06 15.07 28.71
CA ILE A 183 -4.09 16.51 28.43
C ILE A 183 -3.64 16.79 26.98
N LYS A 184 -2.54 16.16 26.52
CA LYS A 184 -2.05 16.34 25.15
C LYS A 184 -3.03 15.82 24.11
N VAL A 185 -3.65 14.65 24.34
CA VAL A 185 -4.67 14.08 23.46
C VAL A 185 -5.91 14.99 23.41
N ALA A 186 -6.38 15.49 24.56
CA ALA A 186 -7.50 16.40 24.61
C ALA A 186 -7.23 17.69 23.84
N ASN A 187 -6.06 18.30 24.02
CA ASN A 187 -5.64 19.49 23.29
C ASN A 187 -5.52 19.23 21.77
N TYR A 188 -5.00 18.07 21.37
CA TYR A 188 -4.95 17.67 19.95
C TYR A 188 -6.34 17.62 19.33
N ILE A 189 -7.30 16.97 20.02
CA ILE A 189 -8.69 16.86 19.56
C ILE A 189 -9.36 18.24 19.52
N SER A 190 -9.17 19.08 20.55
CA SER A 190 -9.76 20.43 20.65
C SER A 190 -9.28 21.37 19.54
N ASN A 191 -8.07 21.15 19.05
CA ASN A 191 -7.47 21.94 17.95
C ASN A 191 -7.76 21.38 16.56
N GLY A 192 -8.77 20.49 16.43
CA GLY A 192 -9.19 19.94 15.15
C GLY A 192 -8.27 18.84 14.60
N GLY A 193 -7.44 18.24 15.44
CA GLY A 193 -6.63 17.08 15.10
C GLY A 193 -7.51 15.84 14.92
N VAL A 194 -7.69 15.39 13.67
CA VAL A 194 -8.43 14.16 13.30
C VAL A 194 -7.46 13.15 12.70
#